data_541efa84ec02e073a0f79d0aeafbce84
#
_entry.id   541efa84ec02e073a0f79d0aeafbce84
#
_cell.length_a   1.000
_cell.length_b   1.000
_cell.length_c   1.000
_cell.angle_alpha   90.00
_cell.angle_beta   90.00
_cell.angle_gamma   90.00
#
_symmetry.space_group_name_H-M   'P 1'
#
loop_
_entity.id
_entity.type
_entity.pdbx_description
1 polymer ?
#
loop_
_entity_poly.entity_id
_entity_poly.type
_entity_poly.pdbx_seq_one_letter_code
_entity_poly.pdbx_strand_id
1 'polypeptide(L)'
;MTVALLLLMPYGLVGEAAHEWIGMGMFALFVAHHVLNRRWINAVPRGRYTPLRMVQTTLIGLIFLCMVGSMVSGIVLSRHVFAFLPKHGGYELAGKLHILCAFWGFVLMSLHLGMHWNMLLTMARKHLQPSKIRTW
;
A
#
# COMPACT_ATOMS: atom_id res chain seq x y z
N MET A 1 -5.56 2.90 -2.87
CA MET A 1 -4.79 1.97 -2.03
C MET A 1 -5.45 1.70 -0.68
N THR A 2 -5.84 2.72 0.09
CA THR A 2 -6.44 2.53 1.43
C THR A 2 -7.69 1.63 1.42
N VAL A 3 -8.63 1.85 0.49
CA VAL A 3 -9.84 1.02 0.36
C VAL A 3 -9.48 -0.44 0.03
N ALA A 4 -8.54 -0.67 -0.89
CA ALA A 4 -8.09 -2.03 -1.22
C ALA A 4 -7.43 -2.72 -0.01
N LEU A 5 -6.65 -1.98 0.78
CA LEU A 5 -6.05 -2.50 2.00
C LEU A 5 -7.11 -2.88 3.05
N LEU A 6 -8.13 -2.04 3.23
CA LEU A 6 -9.26 -2.33 4.13
C LEU A 6 -10.05 -3.58 3.71
N LEU A 7 -10.23 -3.79 2.39
CA LEU A 7 -10.90 -4.98 1.85
C LEU A 7 -10.05 -6.26 1.97
N LEU A 8 -8.73 -6.14 1.97
CA LEU A 8 -7.82 -7.27 2.12
C LEU A 8 -7.73 -7.80 3.57
N MET A 9 -8.02 -6.97 4.58
CA MET A 9 -7.95 -7.37 5.99
C MET A 9 -8.96 -8.45 6.40
N PRO A 10 -10.26 -8.34 6.07
CA PRO A 10 -11.24 -9.35 6.48
C PRO A 10 -11.28 -10.54 5.52
N TYR A 11 -10.19 -11.30 5.43
CA TYR A 11 -10.06 -12.48 4.56
C TYR A 11 -11.27 -13.44 4.64
N GLY A 12 -11.74 -13.72 5.86
CA GLY A 12 -12.88 -14.61 6.07
C GLY A 12 -14.22 -14.12 5.52
N LEU A 13 -14.38 -12.79 5.31
CA LEU A 13 -15.58 -12.19 4.71
C LEU A 13 -15.47 -12.09 3.18
N VAL A 14 -14.28 -11.81 2.69
CA VAL A 14 -14.03 -11.58 1.27
C VAL A 14 -13.88 -12.90 0.51
N GLY A 15 -13.30 -13.91 1.14
CA GLY A 15 -13.00 -15.21 0.54
C GLY A 15 -11.68 -15.22 -0.25
N GLU A 16 -11.17 -16.44 -0.48
CA GLU A 16 -9.82 -16.66 -1.02
C GLU A 16 -9.63 -16.05 -2.43
N ALA A 17 -10.51 -16.37 -3.36
CA ALA A 17 -10.39 -15.90 -4.74
C ALA A 17 -10.47 -14.38 -4.84
N ALA A 18 -11.44 -13.76 -4.15
CA ALA A 18 -11.59 -12.31 -4.18
C ALA A 18 -10.41 -11.62 -3.48
N HIS A 19 -9.89 -12.18 -2.37
CA HIS A 19 -8.68 -11.66 -1.71
C HIS A 19 -7.47 -11.65 -2.67
N GLU A 20 -7.26 -12.72 -3.44
CA GLU A 20 -6.16 -12.77 -4.42
C GLU A 20 -6.32 -11.73 -5.53
N TRP A 21 -7.53 -11.57 -6.09
CA TRP A 21 -7.78 -10.56 -7.13
C TRP A 21 -7.65 -9.13 -6.62
N ILE A 22 -8.15 -8.83 -5.42
CA ILE A 22 -7.97 -7.53 -4.77
C ILE A 22 -6.48 -7.29 -4.47
N GLY A 23 -5.75 -8.32 -4.04
CA GLY A 23 -4.31 -8.30 -3.83
C GLY A 23 -3.55 -7.96 -5.11
N MET A 24 -3.95 -8.53 -6.26
CA MET A 24 -3.38 -8.20 -7.57
C MET A 24 -3.66 -6.74 -7.95
N GLY A 25 -4.89 -6.27 -7.73
CA GLY A 25 -5.25 -4.85 -7.90
C GLY A 25 -4.41 -3.93 -7.01
N MET A 26 -4.19 -4.32 -5.77
CA MET A 26 -3.32 -3.60 -4.83
C MET A 26 -1.87 -3.56 -5.31
N PHE A 27 -1.36 -4.65 -5.88
CA PHE A 27 -0.03 -4.71 -6.50
C PHE A 27 0.09 -3.73 -7.67
N ALA A 28 -0.87 -3.72 -8.58
CA ALA A 28 -0.88 -2.78 -9.71
C ALA A 28 -0.91 -1.33 -9.23
N LEU A 29 -1.73 -1.01 -8.22
CA LEU A 29 -1.77 0.31 -7.59
C LEU A 29 -0.46 0.68 -6.90
N PHE A 30 0.22 -0.29 -6.26
CA PHE A 30 1.51 -0.09 -5.62
C PHE A 30 2.58 0.28 -6.66
N VAL A 31 2.67 -0.46 -7.77
CA VAL A 31 3.60 -0.15 -8.86
C VAL A 31 3.29 1.22 -9.46
N ALA A 32 2.03 1.50 -9.79
CA ALA A 32 1.61 2.80 -10.32
C ALA A 32 1.96 3.95 -9.37
N HIS A 33 1.72 3.77 -8.07
CA HIS A 33 2.06 4.76 -7.05
C HIS A 33 3.56 5.09 -7.05
N HIS A 34 4.43 4.09 -7.13
CA HIS A 34 5.89 4.29 -7.16
C HIS A 34 6.36 4.94 -8.46
N VAL A 35 5.80 4.53 -9.59
CA VAL A 35 6.12 5.13 -10.91
C VAL A 35 5.72 6.61 -10.95
N LEU A 36 4.53 6.95 -10.46
CA LEU A 36 4.03 8.33 -10.40
C LEU A 36 4.86 9.19 -9.44
N ASN A 37 5.34 8.61 -8.34
CA ASN A 37 6.12 9.30 -7.32
C ASN A 37 7.64 9.17 -7.50
N ARG A 38 8.13 8.71 -8.65
CA ARG A 38 9.55 8.51 -8.94
C ARG A 38 10.43 9.74 -8.67
N ARG A 39 9.89 10.96 -8.86
CA ARG A 39 10.62 12.20 -8.58
C ARG A 39 10.94 12.34 -7.10
N TRP A 40 10.00 11.97 -6.22
CA TRP A 40 10.21 11.96 -4.78
C TRP A 40 11.25 10.91 -4.39
N ILE A 41 11.15 9.69 -4.93
CA ILE A 41 12.10 8.60 -4.67
C ILE A 41 13.53 9.05 -5.03
N ASN A 42 13.72 9.67 -6.18
CA ASN A 42 15.02 10.19 -6.62
C ASN A 42 15.53 11.36 -5.75
N ALA A 43 14.65 12.06 -5.04
CA ALA A 43 14.99 13.14 -4.14
C ALA A 43 15.30 12.65 -2.70
N VAL A 44 14.97 11.40 -2.35
CA VAL A 44 15.23 10.83 -1.02
C VAL A 44 16.70 10.95 -0.60
N PRO A 45 17.70 10.56 -1.42
CA PRO A 45 19.11 10.65 -1.01
C PRO A 45 19.66 12.07 -0.98
N ARG A 46 18.88 13.08 -1.42
CA ARG A 46 19.33 14.46 -1.58
C ARG A 46 18.71 15.39 -0.54
N GLY A 47 19.48 16.38 -0.07
CA GLY A 47 19.04 17.48 0.78
C GLY A 47 19.21 17.21 2.28
N ARG A 48 18.79 18.20 3.10
CA ARG A 48 18.94 18.14 4.57
C ARG A 48 17.83 17.26 5.19
N TYR A 49 18.22 16.35 6.07
CA TYR A 49 17.31 15.53 6.83
C TYR A 49 16.90 16.23 8.12
N THR A 50 15.67 16.70 8.16
CA THR A 50 15.03 17.12 9.42
C THR A 50 14.49 15.88 10.15
N PRO A 51 14.29 15.94 11.49
CA PRO A 51 13.72 14.83 12.25
C PRO A 51 12.40 14.31 11.67
N LEU A 52 11.51 15.20 11.25
CA LEU A 52 10.24 14.83 10.60
C LEU A 52 10.46 14.09 9.29
N ARG A 53 11.40 14.57 8.47
CA ARG A 53 11.72 13.91 7.19
C ARG A 53 12.33 12.52 7.42
N MET A 54 13.15 12.34 8.46
CA MET A 54 13.68 11.03 8.84
C MET A 54 12.55 10.06 9.18
N VAL A 55 11.63 10.46 10.05
CA VAL A 55 10.46 9.64 10.42
C VAL A 55 9.64 9.27 9.17
N GLN A 56 9.33 10.22 8.31
CA GLN A 56 8.58 9.97 7.08
C GLN A 56 9.29 8.99 6.14
N THR A 57 10.59 9.18 5.92
CA THR A 57 11.37 8.31 5.03
C THR A 57 11.47 6.89 5.58
N THR A 58 11.73 6.74 6.88
CA THR A 58 11.78 5.43 7.55
C THR A 58 10.43 4.72 7.47
N LEU A 59 9.34 5.44 7.76
CA LEU A 59 7.99 4.88 7.68
C LEU A 59 7.67 4.38 6.27
N ILE A 60 7.98 5.17 5.23
CA ILE A 60 7.76 4.77 3.83
C ILE A 60 8.62 3.55 3.46
N GLY A 61 9.87 3.50 3.91
CA GLY A 61 10.75 2.35 3.72
C GLY A 61 10.19 1.07 4.35
N LEU A 62 9.67 1.15 5.57
CA LEU A 62 9.05 0.02 6.26
C LEU A 62 7.75 -0.43 5.56
N ILE A 63 6.90 0.52 5.12
CA ILE A 63 5.71 0.20 4.33
C ILE A 63 6.11 -0.52 3.04
N PHE A 64 7.12 -0.03 2.34
CA PHE A 64 7.62 -0.65 1.12
C PHE A 64 8.04 -2.11 1.37
N LEU A 65 8.82 -2.37 2.42
CA LEU A 65 9.25 -3.73 2.79
C LEU A 65 8.06 -4.64 3.13
N CYS A 66 7.10 -4.16 3.92
CA CYS A 66 5.89 -4.92 4.25
C CYS A 66 5.06 -5.22 3.00
N MET A 67 4.92 -4.27 2.08
CA MET A 67 4.17 -4.46 0.83
C MET A 67 4.85 -5.49 -0.06
N VAL A 68 6.16 -5.39 -0.27
CA VAL A 68 6.92 -6.38 -1.05
C VAL A 68 6.85 -7.75 -0.39
N GLY A 69 7.02 -7.83 0.92
CA GLY A 69 6.91 -9.09 1.69
C GLY A 69 5.53 -9.75 1.54
N SER A 70 4.45 -8.96 1.64
CA SER A 70 3.09 -9.47 1.44
C SER A 70 2.84 -9.94 0.00
N MET A 71 3.38 -9.24 -0.99
CA MET A 71 3.22 -9.59 -2.41
C MET A 71 3.99 -10.88 -2.75
N VAL A 72 5.25 -10.97 -2.36
CA VAL A 72 6.08 -12.17 -2.61
C VAL A 72 5.48 -13.40 -1.92
N SER A 73 5.13 -13.28 -0.64
CA SER A 73 4.49 -14.38 0.09
C SER A 73 3.10 -14.71 -0.47
N GLY A 74 2.34 -13.72 -0.90
CA GLY A 74 1.04 -13.90 -1.55
C GLY A 74 1.13 -14.67 -2.86
N ILE A 75 2.17 -14.45 -3.68
CA ILE A 75 2.41 -15.22 -4.91
C ILE A 75 2.67 -16.71 -4.56
N VAL A 76 3.44 -17.00 -3.52
CA VAL A 76 3.70 -18.36 -3.07
C VAL A 76 2.43 -19.04 -2.58
N LEU A 77 1.56 -18.31 -1.85
CA LEU A 77 0.31 -18.83 -1.28
C LEU A 77 -0.83 -18.90 -2.28
N SER A 78 -0.78 -18.13 -3.38
CA SER A 78 -1.87 -17.99 -4.35
C SER A 78 -2.31 -19.33 -4.93
N ARG A 79 -3.60 -19.57 -4.99
CA ARG A 79 -4.22 -20.77 -5.59
C ARG A 79 -5.03 -20.47 -6.82
N HIS A 80 -5.37 -19.21 -7.08
CA HIS A 80 -6.21 -18.78 -8.18
C HIS A 80 -5.43 -17.98 -9.23
N VAL A 81 -4.85 -16.85 -8.84
CA VAL A 81 -4.19 -15.93 -9.78
C VAL A 81 -2.86 -16.49 -10.30
N PHE A 82 -2.02 -17.05 -9.41
CA PHE A 82 -0.71 -17.63 -9.74
C PHE A 82 -0.69 -19.15 -9.66
N ALA A 83 -1.84 -19.80 -9.90
CA ALA A 83 -1.96 -21.26 -9.89
C ALA A 83 -1.04 -21.96 -10.92
N PHE A 84 -0.71 -21.26 -12.02
CA PHE A 84 0.14 -21.75 -13.10
C PHE A 84 1.64 -21.82 -12.75
N LEU A 85 2.07 -21.16 -11.66
CA LEU A 85 3.47 -21.19 -11.24
C LEU A 85 3.80 -22.50 -10.52
N PRO A 86 4.88 -23.20 -10.87
CA PRO A 86 5.35 -24.36 -10.11
C PRO A 86 5.85 -23.91 -8.74
N LYS A 87 5.25 -24.44 -7.67
CA LYS A 87 5.56 -24.06 -6.29
C LYS A 87 6.12 -25.27 -5.55
N HIS A 88 7.37 -25.18 -5.10
CA HIS A 88 8.10 -26.29 -4.51
C HIS A 88 8.30 -26.14 -2.99
N GLY A 89 7.23 -25.83 -2.23
CA GLY A 89 7.29 -25.74 -0.77
C GLY A 89 7.42 -24.31 -0.24
N GLY A 90 7.73 -24.17 1.07
CA GLY A 90 7.87 -22.86 1.72
C GLY A 90 6.55 -22.22 2.17
N TYR A 91 5.42 -22.92 2.09
CA TYR A 91 4.09 -22.40 2.40
C TYR A 91 3.96 -21.92 3.86
N GLU A 92 4.56 -22.64 4.81
CA GLU A 92 4.50 -22.25 6.22
C GLU A 92 5.19 -20.91 6.48
N LEU A 93 6.40 -20.75 5.93
CA LEU A 93 7.15 -19.50 6.04
C LEU A 93 6.44 -18.37 5.30
N ALA A 94 5.94 -18.64 4.08
CA ALA A 94 5.19 -17.65 3.31
C ALA A 94 3.91 -17.21 4.04
N GLY A 95 3.19 -18.13 4.69
CA GLY A 95 2.01 -17.81 5.48
C GLY A 95 2.33 -16.90 6.68
N LYS A 96 3.38 -17.24 7.44
CA LYS A 96 3.83 -16.40 8.57
C LYS A 96 4.27 -15.01 8.12
N LEU A 97 5.05 -14.93 7.04
CA LEU A 97 5.50 -13.65 6.48
C LEU A 97 4.33 -12.82 5.93
N HIS A 98 3.38 -13.45 5.25
CA HIS A 98 2.20 -12.77 4.72
C HIS A 98 1.39 -12.10 5.82
N ILE A 99 1.06 -12.85 6.87
CA ILE A 99 0.31 -12.34 8.02
C ILE A 99 1.08 -11.22 8.72
N LEU A 100 2.37 -11.43 9.02
CA LEU A 100 3.22 -10.43 9.67
C LEU A 100 3.28 -9.13 8.87
N CYS A 101 3.57 -9.23 7.57
CA CYS A 101 3.67 -8.08 6.69
C CYS A 101 2.31 -7.39 6.47
N ALA A 102 1.21 -8.15 6.43
CA ALA A 102 -0.13 -7.59 6.29
C ALA A 102 -0.53 -6.76 7.51
N PHE A 103 -0.35 -7.27 8.73
CA PHE A 103 -0.68 -6.55 9.96
C PHE A 103 0.21 -5.31 10.16
N TRP A 104 1.52 -5.47 10.06
CA TRP A 104 2.43 -4.33 10.18
C TRP A 104 2.26 -3.32 9.05
N GLY A 105 2.06 -3.80 7.83
CA GLY A 105 1.75 -2.95 6.68
C GLY A 105 0.48 -2.12 6.90
N PHE A 106 -0.57 -2.71 7.50
CA PHE A 106 -1.79 -2.00 7.86
C PHE A 106 -1.55 -0.90 8.91
N VAL A 107 -0.82 -1.21 9.99
CA VAL A 107 -0.50 -0.23 11.05
C VAL A 107 0.32 0.92 10.48
N LEU A 108 1.40 0.60 9.75
CA LEU A 108 2.29 1.62 9.18
C LEU A 108 1.58 2.47 8.12
N MET A 109 0.70 1.88 7.31
CA MET A 109 -0.09 2.61 6.32
C MET A 109 -1.11 3.54 6.99
N SER A 110 -1.69 3.13 8.13
CA SER A 110 -2.58 3.98 8.91
C SER A 110 -1.86 5.20 9.48
N LEU A 111 -0.64 5.01 9.99
CA LEU A 111 0.22 6.10 10.44
C LEU A 111 0.61 7.04 9.29
N HIS A 112 0.96 6.47 8.13
CA HIS A 112 1.28 7.24 6.93
C HIS A 112 0.09 8.09 6.47
N LEU A 113 -1.10 7.51 6.45
CA LEU A 113 -2.33 8.22 6.12
C LEU A 113 -2.61 9.36 7.11
N GLY A 114 -2.41 9.10 8.42
CA GLY A 114 -2.57 10.10 9.47
C GLY A 114 -1.66 11.30 9.30
N MET A 115 -0.39 11.09 8.93
CA MET A 115 0.55 12.19 8.65
C MET A 115 0.15 13.04 7.45
N HIS A 116 -0.56 12.48 6.48
CA HIS A 116 -1.03 13.19 5.28
C HIS A 116 -2.49 13.65 5.37
N TRP A 117 -3.14 13.49 6.54
CA TRP A 117 -4.58 13.75 6.71
C TRP A 117 -5.00 15.16 6.33
N ASN A 118 -4.27 16.17 6.77
CA ASN A 118 -4.56 17.57 6.44
C ASN A 118 -4.48 17.86 4.94
N MET A 119 -3.54 17.22 4.24
CA MET A 119 -3.41 17.34 2.79
C MET A 119 -4.63 16.71 2.09
N LEU A 120 -5.06 15.53 2.54
CA LEU A 120 -6.26 14.85 2.00
C LEU A 120 -7.52 15.67 2.20
N LEU A 121 -7.72 16.24 3.41
CA LEU A 121 -8.85 17.12 3.69
C LEU A 121 -8.87 18.36 2.80
N THR A 122 -7.70 18.96 2.56
CA THR A 122 -7.57 20.14 1.70
C THR A 122 -7.93 19.81 0.25
N MET A 123 -7.45 18.66 -0.26
CA MET A 123 -7.81 18.19 -1.60
C MET A 123 -9.31 17.89 -1.72
N ALA A 124 -9.89 17.19 -0.73
CA ALA A 124 -11.32 16.88 -0.72
C ALA A 124 -12.17 18.15 -0.71
N ARG A 125 -11.84 19.13 0.15
CA ARG A 125 -12.54 20.43 0.19
C ARG A 125 -12.46 21.17 -1.13
N LYS A 126 -11.30 21.14 -1.80
CA LYS A 126 -11.12 21.80 -3.11
C LYS A 126 -11.99 21.16 -4.20
N HIS A 127 -12.19 19.85 -4.17
CA HIS A 127 -13.08 19.14 -5.11
C HIS A 127 -14.56 19.29 -4.78
N LEU A 128 -14.91 19.44 -3.51
CA LEU A 128 -16.30 19.56 -3.05
C LEU A 128 -16.82 21.00 -3.05
N GLN A 129 -15.96 22.01 -3.16
CA GLN A 129 -16.41 23.40 -3.33
C GLN A 129 -16.84 23.60 -4.78
N PRO A 130 -18.15 23.87 -5.07
CA PRO A 130 -18.57 24.27 -6.39
C PRO A 130 -17.82 25.55 -6.76
N SER A 131 -17.26 25.58 -7.96
CA SER A 131 -16.63 26.77 -8.51
C SER A 131 -17.62 27.93 -8.36
N LYS A 132 -17.29 28.93 -7.55
CA LYS A 132 -18.04 30.18 -7.56
C LYS A 132 -17.89 30.73 -8.97
N ILE A 133 -18.97 30.60 -9.76
CA ILE A 133 -19.11 31.28 -11.05
C ILE A 133 -18.89 32.76 -10.74
N ARG A 134 -17.80 33.29 -11.23
CA ARG A 134 -17.50 34.71 -11.18
C ARG A 134 -18.52 35.37 -12.09
N THR A 135 -19.66 35.82 -11.52
CA THR A 135 -20.54 36.78 -12.19
C THR A 135 -19.77 38.10 -12.27
N TRP A 136 -19.46 38.48 -13.49
CA TRP A 136 -18.99 39.82 -13.88
C TRP A 136 -20.17 40.79 -13.86
#